data_f685ce1c8465edc0f7a0c68eb300d2f9
#
_entry.id   f685ce1c8465edc0f7a0c68eb300d2f9
#
_cell.length_a   1.000
_cell.length_b   1.000
_cell.length_c   1.000
_cell.angle_alpha   90.00
_cell.angle_beta   90.00
_cell.angle_gamma   90.00
#
_symmetry.space_group_name_H-M   'P 1'
#
loop_
_entity.id
_entity.type
_entity.pdbx_description
1 polymer ?
#
loop_
_entity_poly.entity_id
_entity_poly.type
_entity_poly.pdbx_seq_one_letter_code
_entity_poly.pdbx_strand_id
1 'polypeptide(L)'
;MDKAEFDSFADEYLALHTKNISASGEGPAFFAEYKIRDIAEEMERRNAVPARMLDFGAGVGTSVPWVRQYLPAAQLTCADVSERSLELAKSRFADDARFVHFDGRTLPFEPGEFDLAYAMCVFHHIDHAEHVSLLRELHRVVGARGTLVIFEHNPYNPLTVRAVNTCEFDVNARLITASRMQRACRDAGFTDVQVRYRIFFPHALAALRPLEKYLTHVPLGAQYAVYATGA
;
A
#
# COMPACT_ATOMS: atom_id res chain seq x y z
N MET A 1 14.05 2.03 -7.35
CA MET A 1 13.81 2.59 -5.99
C MET A 1 15.15 3.02 -5.40
N ASP A 2 15.30 4.27 -5.00
CA ASP A 2 16.58 4.76 -4.44
C ASP A 2 16.62 4.52 -2.92
N LYS A 3 17.42 3.52 -2.49
CA LYS A 3 17.58 3.13 -1.09
C LYS A 3 18.07 4.30 -0.22
N ALA A 4 19.00 5.11 -0.74
CA ALA A 4 19.61 6.21 0.02
C ALA A 4 18.60 7.31 0.38
N GLU A 5 17.61 7.54 -0.46
CA GLU A 5 16.53 8.50 -0.24
C GLU A 5 15.67 8.09 0.95
N PHE A 6 15.24 6.81 1.00
CA PHE A 6 14.38 6.32 2.09
C PHE A 6 15.08 6.21 3.44
N ASP A 7 16.37 5.82 3.44
CA ASP A 7 17.17 5.76 4.68
C ASP A 7 17.31 7.15 5.32
N SER A 8 17.40 8.23 4.52
CA SER A 8 17.58 9.60 5.03
C SER A 8 16.33 10.15 5.72
N PHE A 9 15.14 9.70 5.32
CA PHE A 9 13.86 10.19 5.86
C PHE A 9 13.25 9.30 6.93
N ALA A 10 13.80 8.11 7.19
CA ALA A 10 13.18 7.11 8.05
C ALA A 10 12.87 7.63 9.47
N ASP A 11 13.80 8.40 10.07
CA ASP A 11 13.63 8.94 11.43
C ASP A 11 12.61 10.09 11.48
N GLU A 12 12.45 10.87 10.41
CA GLU A 12 11.55 12.03 10.33
C GLU A 12 10.23 11.71 9.63
N TYR A 13 10.10 10.51 9.07
CA TYR A 13 8.97 10.10 8.22
C TYR A 13 7.59 10.43 8.81
N LEU A 14 7.36 10.10 10.09
CA LEU A 14 6.07 10.35 10.74
C LEU A 14 5.76 11.85 10.89
N ALA A 15 6.78 12.67 11.16
CA ALA A 15 6.62 14.12 11.32
C ALA A 15 6.32 14.78 9.96
N LEU A 16 7.08 14.42 8.93
CA LEU A 16 6.89 14.92 7.57
C LEU A 16 5.53 14.49 6.99
N HIS A 17 5.17 13.21 7.18
CA HIS A 17 3.87 12.71 6.75
C HIS A 17 2.72 13.44 7.44
N THR A 18 2.79 13.64 8.77
CA THR A 18 1.78 14.39 9.52
C THR A 18 1.60 15.81 9.00
N LYS A 19 2.71 16.51 8.73
CA LYS A 19 2.70 17.86 8.15
C LYS A 19 2.02 17.88 6.79
N ASN A 20 2.37 16.92 5.93
CA ASN A 20 1.90 16.86 4.55
C ASN A 20 0.39 16.60 4.41
N ILE A 21 -0.16 15.70 5.24
CA ILE A 21 -1.59 15.33 5.19
C ILE A 21 -2.48 16.26 6.02
N SER A 22 -1.91 17.25 6.72
CA SER A 22 -2.64 18.18 7.62
C SER A 22 -3.84 18.85 6.95
N ALA A 23 -3.77 19.15 5.64
CA ALA A 23 -4.86 19.72 4.87
C ALA A 23 -6.10 18.80 4.77
N SER A 24 -5.95 17.49 4.97
CA SER A 24 -7.06 16.53 5.03
C SER A 24 -7.82 16.58 6.36
N GLY A 25 -7.20 17.14 7.40
CA GLY A 25 -7.68 17.12 8.79
C GLY A 25 -7.48 15.78 9.49
N GLU A 26 -6.75 14.84 8.87
CA GLU A 26 -6.48 13.48 9.36
C GLU A 26 -5.00 13.28 9.69
N GLY A 27 -4.72 12.30 10.55
CA GLY A 27 -3.34 11.88 10.86
C GLY A 27 -2.90 10.64 10.07
N PRO A 28 -1.58 10.30 10.10
CA PRO A 28 -1.05 9.12 9.42
C PRO A 28 -1.75 7.81 9.80
N ALA A 29 -2.15 7.68 11.06
CA ALA A 29 -2.86 6.52 11.58
C ALA A 29 -4.18 6.26 10.84
N PHE A 30 -4.95 7.31 10.53
CA PHE A 30 -6.18 7.18 9.74
C PHE A 30 -5.94 6.54 8.37
N PHE A 31 -4.85 7.00 7.68
CA PHE A 31 -4.54 6.48 6.34
C PHE A 31 -4.03 5.04 6.36
N ALA A 32 -3.32 4.61 7.39
CA ALA A 32 -2.90 3.22 7.55
C ALA A 32 -4.09 2.33 7.93
N GLU A 33 -4.90 2.77 8.90
CA GLU A 33 -6.07 2.04 9.38
C GLU A 33 -7.09 1.76 8.29
N TYR A 34 -7.54 2.80 7.55
CA TYR A 34 -8.57 2.60 6.55
C TYR A 34 -8.16 1.59 5.47
N LYS A 35 -6.87 1.55 5.09
CA LYS A 35 -6.36 0.61 4.08
C LYS A 35 -6.41 -0.83 4.57
N ILE A 36 -5.98 -1.08 5.81
CA ILE A 36 -6.05 -2.43 6.37
C ILE A 36 -7.49 -2.87 6.62
N ARG A 37 -8.36 -1.97 7.08
CA ARG A 37 -9.79 -2.26 7.20
C ARG A 37 -10.42 -2.58 5.85
N ASP A 38 -10.10 -1.82 4.80
CA ASP A 38 -10.57 -2.07 3.43
C ASP A 38 -10.06 -3.43 2.89
N ILE A 39 -8.83 -3.83 3.21
CA ILE A 39 -8.31 -5.18 2.94
C ILE A 39 -9.14 -6.25 3.69
N ALA A 40 -9.39 -6.06 4.98
CA ALA A 40 -10.14 -7.02 5.78
C ALA A 40 -11.58 -7.21 5.25
N GLU A 41 -12.27 -6.10 4.93
CA GLU A 41 -13.60 -6.12 4.31
C GLU A 41 -13.59 -6.82 2.94
N GLU A 42 -12.54 -6.64 2.14
CA GLU A 42 -12.39 -7.34 0.86
C GLU A 42 -12.17 -8.83 1.06
N MET A 43 -11.35 -9.22 2.03
CA MET A 43 -11.13 -10.65 2.34
C MET A 43 -12.41 -11.31 2.85
N GLU A 44 -13.18 -10.64 3.71
CA GLU A 44 -14.49 -11.11 4.16
C GLU A 44 -15.44 -11.29 2.96
N ARG A 45 -15.52 -10.32 2.06
CA ARG A 45 -16.35 -10.39 0.84
C ARG A 45 -15.95 -11.55 -0.08
N ARG A 46 -14.67 -11.93 -0.10
CA ARG A 46 -14.15 -13.08 -0.85
C ARG A 46 -14.30 -14.41 -0.09
N ASN A 47 -14.81 -14.39 1.14
CA ASN A 47 -14.79 -15.53 2.07
C ASN A 47 -13.38 -16.14 2.23
N ALA A 48 -12.36 -15.28 2.25
CA ALA A 48 -10.96 -15.65 2.37
C ALA A 48 -10.40 -15.17 3.71
N VAL A 49 -9.66 -16.03 4.39
CA VAL A 49 -8.93 -15.68 5.62
C VAL A 49 -7.44 -15.87 5.34
N PRO A 50 -6.70 -14.77 5.10
CA PRO A 50 -5.27 -14.89 4.80
C PRO A 50 -4.52 -15.33 6.05
N ALA A 51 -3.78 -16.45 5.95
CA ALA A 51 -2.93 -16.92 7.03
C ALA A 51 -1.54 -16.27 6.98
N ARG A 52 -1.03 -15.96 5.79
CA ARG A 52 0.29 -15.36 5.56
C ARG A 52 0.14 -14.12 4.67
N MET A 53 0.58 -12.98 5.20
CA MET A 53 0.47 -11.68 4.54
C MET A 53 1.84 -11.06 4.32
N LEU A 54 2.00 -10.40 3.16
CA LEU A 54 3.17 -9.61 2.81
C LEU A 54 2.80 -8.12 2.72
N ASP A 55 3.46 -7.28 3.51
CA ASP A 55 3.50 -5.83 3.34
C ASP A 55 4.70 -5.47 2.48
N PHE A 56 4.46 -5.10 1.23
CA PHE A 56 5.50 -4.73 0.27
C PHE A 56 5.75 -3.22 0.30
N GLY A 57 6.97 -2.82 0.66
CA GLY A 57 7.33 -1.44 0.94
C GLY A 57 6.78 -0.97 2.28
N ALA A 58 7.00 -1.77 3.33
CA ALA A 58 6.41 -1.58 4.66
C ALA A 58 6.92 -0.34 5.40
N GLY A 59 8.05 0.24 4.97
CA GLY A 59 8.67 1.38 5.62
C GLY A 59 8.88 1.15 7.12
N VAL A 60 8.42 2.11 7.93
CA VAL A 60 8.54 2.06 9.40
C VAL A 60 7.44 1.23 10.09
N GLY A 61 6.71 0.40 9.35
CA GLY A 61 5.73 -0.54 9.89
C GLY A 61 4.39 0.06 10.33
N THR A 62 3.93 1.15 9.71
CA THR A 62 2.69 1.84 10.11
C THR A 62 1.42 1.00 9.97
N SER A 63 1.45 -0.05 9.16
CA SER A 63 0.34 -1.01 8.95
C SER A 63 0.21 -2.04 10.09
N VAL A 64 1.32 -2.38 10.76
CA VAL A 64 1.41 -3.52 11.69
C VAL A 64 0.33 -3.52 12.78
N PRO A 65 0.09 -2.40 13.52
CA PRO A 65 -0.94 -2.40 14.57
C PRO A 65 -2.34 -2.70 14.01
N TRP A 66 -2.62 -2.24 12.80
CA TRP A 66 -3.92 -2.40 12.17
C TRP A 66 -4.13 -3.81 11.64
N VAL A 67 -3.07 -4.46 11.13
CA VAL A 67 -3.13 -5.90 10.79
C VAL A 67 -3.41 -6.73 12.03
N ARG A 68 -2.77 -6.43 13.17
CA ARG A 68 -3.07 -7.09 14.45
C ARG A 68 -4.52 -6.88 14.88
N GLN A 69 -5.09 -5.70 14.62
CA GLN A 69 -6.46 -5.37 15.00
C GLN A 69 -7.51 -6.05 14.10
N TYR A 70 -7.34 -5.98 12.78
CA TYR A 70 -8.37 -6.41 11.82
C TYR A 70 -8.18 -7.83 11.29
N LEU A 71 -6.95 -8.34 11.29
CA LEU A 71 -6.56 -9.66 10.77
C LEU A 71 -5.63 -10.39 11.77
N PRO A 72 -6.04 -10.55 13.04
CA PRO A 72 -5.16 -10.99 14.12
C PRO A 72 -4.60 -12.41 13.95
N ALA A 73 -5.23 -13.26 13.14
CA ALA A 73 -4.76 -14.61 12.85
C ALA A 73 -3.66 -14.66 11.76
N ALA A 74 -3.44 -13.57 11.03
CA ALA A 74 -2.49 -13.54 9.94
C ALA A 74 -1.05 -13.40 10.45
N GLN A 75 -0.13 -14.17 9.85
CA GLN A 75 1.31 -13.98 10.01
C GLN A 75 1.76 -12.90 9.03
N LEU A 76 2.23 -11.76 9.56
CA LEU A 76 2.65 -10.63 8.76
C LEU A 76 4.17 -10.67 8.51
N THR A 77 4.56 -10.53 7.24
CA THR A 77 5.93 -10.24 6.82
C THR A 77 5.97 -8.85 6.20
N CYS A 78 6.84 -7.99 6.71
CA CYS A 78 7.11 -6.65 6.22
C CYS A 78 8.39 -6.67 5.39
N ALA A 79 8.33 -6.36 4.10
CA ALA A 79 9.49 -6.29 3.22
C ALA A 79 9.73 -4.85 2.75
N ASP A 80 10.98 -4.40 2.82
CA ASP A 80 11.37 -3.06 2.37
C ASP A 80 12.81 -3.06 1.84
N VAL A 81 13.16 -2.07 1.02
CA VAL A 81 14.52 -1.83 0.53
C VAL A 81 15.37 -1.00 1.49
N SER A 82 14.74 -0.27 2.40
CA SER A 82 15.40 0.54 3.43
C SER A 82 15.63 -0.31 4.68
N GLU A 83 16.89 -0.65 4.94
CA GLU A 83 17.28 -1.32 6.18
C GLU A 83 16.97 -0.47 7.40
N ARG A 84 17.20 0.86 7.31
CA ARG A 84 16.93 1.79 8.39
C ARG A 84 15.44 1.82 8.78
N SER A 85 14.55 1.86 7.79
CA SER A 85 13.10 1.79 8.04
C SER A 85 12.70 0.49 8.71
N LEU A 86 13.27 -0.65 8.27
CA LEU A 86 13.00 -1.96 8.87
C LEU A 86 13.55 -2.07 10.31
N GLU A 87 14.71 -1.49 10.62
CA GLU A 87 15.24 -1.43 11.99
C GLU A 87 14.28 -0.67 12.92
N LEU A 88 13.77 0.48 12.47
CA LEU A 88 12.78 1.26 13.22
C LEU A 88 11.46 0.49 13.40
N ALA A 89 10.96 -0.15 12.33
CA ALA A 89 9.77 -0.98 12.41
C ALA A 89 9.98 -2.15 13.40
N LYS A 90 11.09 -2.86 13.30
CA LYS A 90 11.45 -3.96 14.19
C LYS A 90 11.58 -3.53 15.65
N SER A 91 12.16 -2.35 15.92
CA SER A 91 12.26 -1.82 17.29
C SER A 91 10.91 -1.60 17.97
N ARG A 92 9.84 -1.42 17.16
CA ARG A 92 8.48 -1.14 17.65
C ARG A 92 7.59 -2.39 17.67
N PHE A 93 7.82 -3.31 16.73
CA PHE A 93 6.86 -4.37 16.39
C PHE A 93 7.52 -5.75 16.23
N ALA A 94 8.64 -6.02 16.92
CA ALA A 94 9.42 -7.26 16.75
C ALA A 94 8.58 -8.54 16.94
N ASP A 95 7.61 -8.50 17.87
CA ASP A 95 6.76 -9.65 18.19
C ASP A 95 5.52 -9.76 17.28
N ASP A 96 5.27 -8.72 16.48
CA ASP A 96 4.04 -8.61 15.68
C ASP A 96 4.23 -8.97 14.21
N ALA A 97 5.46 -8.88 13.68
CA ALA A 97 5.75 -9.13 12.29
C ALA A 97 7.18 -9.62 12.06
N ARG A 98 7.40 -10.33 10.95
CA ARG A 98 8.73 -10.63 10.41
C ARG A 98 9.17 -9.48 9.52
N PHE A 99 10.43 -9.02 9.66
CA PHE A 99 10.99 -7.92 8.86
C PHE A 99 12.09 -8.46 7.95
N VAL A 100 12.00 -8.18 6.64
CA VAL A 100 12.88 -8.73 5.60
C VAL A 100 13.33 -7.64 4.66
N HIS A 101 14.63 -7.41 4.59
CA HIS A 101 15.22 -6.55 3.58
C HIS A 101 15.30 -7.27 2.22
N PHE A 102 15.05 -6.54 1.12
CA PHE A 102 15.26 -7.06 -0.23
C PHE A 102 15.92 -5.99 -1.13
N ASP A 103 16.45 -6.42 -2.25
CA ASP A 103 17.28 -5.61 -3.16
C ASP A 103 16.50 -4.64 -4.07
N GLY A 104 15.18 -4.56 -3.92
CA GLY A 104 14.29 -3.77 -4.78
C GLY A 104 13.95 -4.45 -6.11
N ARG A 105 14.39 -5.69 -6.35
CA ARG A 105 14.16 -6.44 -7.58
C ARG A 105 13.57 -7.81 -7.36
N THR A 106 14.16 -8.60 -6.47
CA THR A 106 13.77 -9.98 -6.21
C THR A 106 13.37 -10.15 -4.77
N LEU A 107 12.18 -10.67 -4.53
CA LEU A 107 11.69 -10.97 -3.19
C LEU A 107 12.28 -12.32 -2.71
N PRO A 108 12.92 -12.37 -1.54
CA PRO A 108 13.56 -13.58 -1.02
C PRO A 108 12.55 -14.55 -0.40
N PHE A 109 11.49 -14.88 -1.13
CA PHE A 109 10.38 -15.73 -0.71
C PHE A 109 10.10 -16.80 -1.76
N GLU A 110 9.54 -17.92 -1.32
CA GLU A 110 9.14 -19.00 -2.21
C GLU A 110 7.88 -18.65 -3.02
N PRO A 111 7.69 -19.26 -4.22
CA PRO A 111 6.45 -19.11 -4.96
C PRO A 111 5.24 -19.57 -4.15
N GLY A 112 4.19 -18.72 -4.07
CA GLY A 112 2.98 -19.01 -3.32
C GLY A 112 3.16 -19.00 -1.80
N GLU A 113 4.19 -18.34 -1.29
CA GLU A 113 4.42 -18.23 0.16
C GLU A 113 3.34 -17.45 0.88
N PHE A 114 2.65 -16.50 0.19
CA PHE A 114 1.66 -15.62 0.80
C PHE A 114 0.26 -15.81 0.21
N ASP A 115 -0.74 -15.70 1.06
CA ASP A 115 -2.15 -15.71 0.67
C ASP A 115 -2.61 -14.32 0.21
N LEU A 116 -1.98 -13.28 0.77
CA LEU A 116 -2.23 -11.88 0.47
C LEU A 116 -0.92 -11.09 0.45
N ALA A 117 -0.71 -10.28 -0.58
CA ALA A 117 0.28 -9.20 -0.57
C ALA A 117 -0.42 -7.85 -0.72
N TYR A 118 0.11 -6.82 -0.07
CA TYR A 118 -0.37 -5.46 -0.27
C TYR A 118 0.78 -4.46 -0.33
N ALA A 119 0.53 -3.34 -1.02
CA ALA A 119 1.44 -2.20 -1.10
C ALA A 119 0.66 -0.91 -0.84
N MET A 120 1.19 -0.03 0.02
CA MET A 120 0.52 1.19 0.42
C MET A 120 1.30 2.42 0.00
N CYS A 121 0.98 2.99 -1.17
CA CYS A 121 1.64 4.18 -1.70
C CYS A 121 3.15 3.95 -1.90
N VAL A 122 3.51 2.90 -2.64
CA VAL A 122 4.89 2.45 -2.88
C VAL A 122 5.29 2.64 -4.35
N PHE A 123 4.41 2.29 -5.29
CA PHE A 123 4.75 2.22 -6.70
C PHE A 123 5.06 3.57 -7.34
N HIS A 124 4.55 4.67 -6.80
CA HIS A 124 4.88 6.01 -7.30
C HIS A 124 6.33 6.44 -7.02
N HIS A 125 7.07 5.72 -6.15
CA HIS A 125 8.52 5.87 -5.94
C HIS A 125 9.35 4.95 -6.83
N ILE A 126 8.73 4.07 -7.60
CA ILE A 126 9.41 3.10 -8.47
C ILE A 126 9.34 3.60 -9.92
N ASP A 127 10.43 3.43 -10.68
CA ASP A 127 10.37 3.76 -12.11
C ASP A 127 9.28 2.94 -12.80
N HIS A 128 8.50 3.61 -13.64
CA HIS A 128 7.40 2.98 -14.34
C HIS A 128 7.81 1.78 -15.22
N ALA A 129 9.08 1.73 -15.67
CA ALA A 129 9.61 0.62 -16.43
C ALA A 129 9.79 -0.66 -15.59
N GLU A 130 9.95 -0.50 -14.26
CA GLU A 130 10.16 -1.62 -13.34
C GLU A 130 8.85 -2.20 -12.76
N HIS A 131 7.71 -1.50 -12.92
CA HIS A 131 6.44 -1.92 -12.32
C HIS A 131 6.04 -3.33 -12.69
N VAL A 132 6.08 -3.70 -13.98
CA VAL A 132 5.64 -5.03 -14.43
C VAL A 132 6.56 -6.12 -13.89
N SER A 133 7.87 -5.89 -13.79
CA SER A 133 8.80 -6.88 -13.24
C SER A 133 8.59 -7.13 -11.76
N LEU A 134 8.37 -6.07 -10.96
CA LEU A 134 8.08 -6.20 -9.53
C LEU A 134 6.68 -6.79 -9.28
N LEU A 135 5.71 -6.45 -10.10
CA LEU A 135 4.39 -7.07 -10.04
C LEU A 135 4.43 -8.56 -10.39
N ARG A 136 5.35 -9.01 -11.29
CA ARG A 136 5.58 -10.45 -11.53
C ARG A 136 6.19 -11.14 -10.31
N GLU A 137 7.11 -10.48 -9.59
CA GLU A 137 7.61 -11.00 -8.32
C GLU A 137 6.50 -11.12 -7.27
N LEU A 138 5.65 -10.10 -7.15
CA LEU A 138 4.49 -10.17 -6.27
C LEU A 138 3.52 -11.29 -6.69
N HIS A 139 3.28 -11.45 -8.00
CA HIS A 139 2.48 -12.55 -8.53
C HIS A 139 3.09 -13.92 -8.18
N ARG A 140 4.41 -14.07 -8.31
CA ARG A 140 5.13 -15.30 -7.97
C ARG A 140 4.95 -15.67 -6.50
N VAL A 141 5.12 -14.69 -5.59
CA VAL A 141 5.08 -14.97 -4.13
C VAL A 141 3.67 -15.13 -3.58
N VAL A 142 2.62 -14.60 -4.22
CA VAL A 142 1.22 -14.86 -3.83
C VAL A 142 0.65 -16.11 -4.51
N GLY A 143 1.22 -16.55 -5.63
CA GLY A 143 0.75 -17.71 -6.37
C GLY A 143 -0.66 -17.57 -6.95
N ALA A 144 -1.15 -18.66 -7.54
CA ALA A 144 -2.38 -18.69 -8.35
C ALA A 144 -3.68 -18.35 -7.57
N ARG A 145 -3.72 -18.52 -6.27
CA ARG A 145 -4.91 -18.24 -5.45
C ARG A 145 -4.76 -17.05 -4.50
N GLY A 146 -3.57 -16.44 -4.51
CA GLY A 146 -3.28 -15.30 -3.66
C GLY A 146 -3.92 -14.01 -4.17
N THR A 147 -4.07 -13.07 -3.27
CA THR A 147 -4.63 -11.74 -3.57
C THR A 147 -3.54 -10.67 -3.48
N LEU A 148 -3.53 -9.74 -4.42
CA LEU A 148 -2.73 -8.52 -4.36
C LEU A 148 -3.65 -7.31 -4.17
N VAL A 149 -3.30 -6.42 -3.24
CA VAL A 149 -3.98 -5.13 -3.05
C VAL A 149 -2.97 -3.99 -3.11
N ILE A 150 -3.17 -3.04 -4.01
CA ILE A 150 -2.28 -1.88 -4.15
C ILE A 150 -3.09 -0.61 -3.92
N PHE A 151 -2.67 0.22 -2.97
CA PHE A 151 -3.19 1.55 -2.76
C PHE A 151 -2.23 2.58 -3.33
N GLU A 152 -2.75 3.54 -4.12
CA GLU A 152 -1.97 4.61 -4.71
C GLU A 152 -2.69 5.95 -4.68
N HIS A 153 -1.92 7.02 -4.75
CA HIS A 153 -2.41 8.39 -4.89
C HIS A 153 -3.09 8.60 -6.23
N ASN A 154 -4.27 9.23 -6.23
CA ASN A 154 -5.01 9.48 -7.47
C ASN A 154 -4.56 10.77 -8.14
N PRO A 155 -3.92 10.72 -9.33
CA PRO A 155 -3.48 11.91 -10.06
C PRO A 155 -4.61 12.79 -10.59
N TYR A 156 -5.85 12.28 -10.59
CA TYR A 156 -7.03 13.08 -11.00
C TYR A 156 -7.61 13.91 -9.85
N ASN A 157 -7.17 13.70 -8.61
CA ASN A 157 -7.59 14.50 -7.47
C ASN A 157 -6.60 15.66 -7.24
N PRO A 158 -7.01 16.93 -7.44
CA PRO A 158 -6.10 18.07 -7.36
C PRO A 158 -5.52 18.31 -5.96
N LEU A 159 -6.26 17.96 -4.90
CA LEU A 159 -5.77 18.07 -3.53
C LEU A 159 -4.67 17.06 -3.25
N THR A 160 -4.83 15.83 -3.77
CA THR A 160 -3.80 14.79 -3.69
C THR A 160 -2.54 15.20 -4.45
N VAL A 161 -2.69 15.67 -5.68
CA VAL A 161 -1.54 16.16 -6.48
C VAL A 161 -0.80 17.28 -5.76
N ARG A 162 -1.54 18.23 -5.16
CA ARG A 162 -0.93 19.29 -4.37
C ARG A 162 -0.18 18.74 -3.16
N ALA A 163 -0.77 17.81 -2.41
CA ALA A 163 -0.14 17.20 -1.24
C ALA A 163 1.17 16.50 -1.62
N VAL A 164 1.18 15.66 -2.66
CA VAL A 164 2.38 14.98 -3.15
C VAL A 164 3.44 15.99 -3.60
N ASN A 165 3.07 17.00 -4.39
CA ASN A 165 4.04 18.00 -4.90
C ASN A 165 4.65 18.90 -3.80
N THR A 166 4.07 18.93 -2.60
CA THR A 166 4.58 19.70 -1.45
C THR A 166 5.23 18.81 -0.38
N CYS A 167 5.30 17.52 -0.62
CA CYS A 167 5.89 16.55 0.30
C CYS A 167 7.38 16.39 0.05
N GLU A 168 8.19 16.57 1.08
CA GLU A 168 9.65 16.53 0.98
C GLU A 168 10.19 15.15 0.62
N PHE A 169 9.50 14.07 1.00
CA PHE A 169 9.90 12.69 0.63
C PHE A 169 9.24 12.17 -0.65
N ASP A 170 8.36 12.97 -1.28
CA ASP A 170 7.73 12.64 -2.56
C ASP A 170 8.34 13.42 -3.74
N VAL A 171 9.50 14.06 -3.56
CA VAL A 171 10.14 14.91 -4.59
C VAL A 171 10.34 14.17 -5.91
N ASN A 172 10.68 12.89 -5.85
CA ASN A 172 10.86 12.01 -7.01
C ASN A 172 9.62 11.18 -7.35
N ALA A 173 8.50 11.36 -6.64
CA ALA A 173 7.29 10.59 -6.85
C ALA A 173 6.67 10.84 -8.24
N ARG A 174 6.30 9.75 -8.91
CA ARG A 174 5.62 9.79 -10.22
C ARG A 174 4.25 9.15 -10.07
N LEU A 175 3.23 9.96 -9.89
CA LEU A 175 1.86 9.48 -9.72
C LEU A 175 1.42 8.59 -10.89
N ILE A 176 0.68 7.54 -10.57
CA ILE A 176 0.25 6.51 -11.50
C ILE A 176 -1.26 6.57 -11.63
N THR A 177 -1.79 6.57 -12.84
CA THR A 177 -3.23 6.45 -13.03
C THR A 177 -3.70 5.01 -12.70
N ALA A 178 -4.91 4.89 -12.16
CA ALA A 178 -5.50 3.59 -11.86
C ALA A 178 -5.54 2.65 -13.08
N SER A 179 -5.81 3.20 -14.28
CA SER A 179 -5.83 2.43 -15.52
C SER A 179 -4.44 1.89 -15.92
N ARG A 180 -3.37 2.65 -15.65
CA ARG A 180 -2.00 2.20 -15.89
C ARG A 180 -1.62 1.09 -14.90
N MET A 181 -1.90 1.27 -13.62
CA MET A 181 -1.64 0.23 -12.60
C MET A 181 -2.44 -1.05 -12.89
N GLN A 182 -3.72 -0.92 -13.24
CA GLN A 182 -4.55 -2.05 -13.63
C GLN A 182 -3.97 -2.82 -14.83
N ARG A 183 -3.45 -2.11 -15.85
CA ARG A 183 -2.80 -2.74 -17.01
C ARG A 183 -1.52 -3.46 -16.58
N ALA A 184 -0.67 -2.79 -15.78
CA ALA A 184 0.58 -3.39 -15.29
C ALA A 184 0.35 -4.67 -14.48
N CYS A 185 -0.71 -4.73 -13.65
CA CYS A 185 -1.10 -5.97 -12.96
C CYS A 185 -1.47 -7.09 -13.95
N ARG A 186 -2.25 -6.77 -15.00
CA ARG A 186 -2.59 -7.77 -16.03
C ARG A 186 -1.36 -8.25 -16.82
N ASP A 187 -0.47 -7.33 -17.18
CA ASP A 187 0.79 -7.65 -17.90
C ASP A 187 1.76 -8.49 -17.03
N ALA A 188 1.59 -8.43 -15.71
CA ALA A 188 2.32 -9.23 -14.75
C ALA A 188 1.72 -10.64 -14.52
N GLY A 189 0.51 -10.92 -15.03
CA GLY A 189 -0.15 -12.22 -14.92
C GLY A 189 -1.35 -12.25 -13.96
N PHE A 190 -1.67 -11.15 -13.28
CA PHE A 190 -2.85 -11.10 -12.41
C PHE A 190 -4.15 -11.09 -13.19
N THR A 191 -5.16 -11.75 -12.62
CA THR A 191 -6.53 -11.80 -13.13
C THR A 191 -7.50 -11.07 -12.19
N ASP A 192 -8.78 -10.94 -12.57
CA ASP A 192 -9.81 -10.25 -11.78
C ASP A 192 -9.34 -8.88 -11.22
N VAL A 193 -8.69 -8.08 -12.09
CA VAL A 193 -8.10 -6.81 -11.68
C VAL A 193 -9.17 -5.72 -11.62
N GLN A 194 -9.57 -5.37 -10.41
CA GLN A 194 -10.61 -4.39 -10.09
C GLN A 194 -9.99 -3.11 -9.52
N VAL A 195 -10.60 -1.96 -9.81
CA VAL A 195 -10.19 -0.65 -9.28
C VAL A 195 -11.34 -0.05 -8.48
N ARG A 196 -11.05 0.48 -7.30
CA ARG A 196 -11.99 1.25 -6.49
C ARG A 196 -11.32 2.51 -5.98
N TYR A 197 -12.00 3.65 -6.17
CA TYR A 197 -11.55 4.92 -5.64
C TYR A 197 -11.96 5.07 -4.17
N ARG A 198 -11.11 5.76 -3.39
CA ARG A 198 -11.22 5.87 -1.94
C ARG A 198 -10.96 7.29 -1.48
N ILE A 199 -11.53 7.64 -0.32
CA ILE A 199 -11.35 8.94 0.35
C ILE A 199 -11.88 10.08 -0.52
N PHE A 200 -13.17 10.31 -0.44
CA PHE A 200 -13.85 11.42 -1.14
C PHE A 200 -14.05 12.62 -0.24
N PHE A 201 -14.20 12.39 1.06
CA PHE A 201 -14.55 13.42 2.02
C PHE A 201 -13.45 13.62 3.07
N PRO A 202 -12.85 14.85 3.16
CA PRO A 202 -11.90 15.20 4.22
C PRO A 202 -12.59 15.22 5.59
N HIS A 203 -11.81 15.35 6.66
CA HIS A 203 -12.33 15.34 8.03
C HIS A 203 -13.51 16.30 8.24
N ALA A 204 -13.43 17.51 7.70
CA ALA A 204 -14.52 18.49 7.80
C ALA A 204 -15.87 18.01 7.23
N LEU A 205 -15.85 16.99 6.35
CA LEU A 205 -17.02 16.37 5.74
C LEU A 205 -17.18 14.90 6.17
N ALA A 206 -16.61 14.51 7.31
CA ALA A 206 -16.60 13.11 7.77
C ALA A 206 -18.00 12.50 7.91
N ALA A 207 -19.03 13.30 8.20
CA ALA A 207 -20.41 12.84 8.25
C ALA A 207 -20.92 12.27 6.91
N LEU A 208 -20.30 12.64 5.78
CA LEU A 208 -20.66 12.14 4.45
C LEU A 208 -19.92 10.85 4.04
N ARG A 209 -18.92 10.42 4.81
CA ARG A 209 -18.13 9.20 4.51
C ARG A 209 -18.95 7.92 4.33
N PRO A 210 -20.08 7.70 5.02
CA PRO A 210 -20.93 6.53 4.73
C PRO A 210 -21.42 6.46 3.29
N LEU A 211 -21.42 7.58 2.55
CA LEU A 211 -21.78 7.63 1.13
C LEU A 211 -20.64 7.17 0.20
N GLU A 212 -19.40 7.10 0.67
CA GLU A 212 -18.23 6.73 -0.15
C GLU A 212 -18.36 5.32 -0.77
N LYS A 213 -19.09 4.42 -0.10
CA LYS A 213 -19.37 3.08 -0.63
C LYS A 213 -20.10 3.09 -1.99
N TYR A 214 -20.83 4.16 -2.31
CA TYR A 214 -21.53 4.34 -3.59
C TYR A 214 -20.66 5.07 -4.64
N LEU A 215 -19.53 5.66 -4.23
CA LEU A 215 -18.66 6.46 -5.08
C LEU A 215 -17.43 5.69 -5.58
N THR A 216 -17.28 4.44 -5.21
CA THR A 216 -16.05 3.65 -5.44
C THR A 216 -15.62 3.54 -6.90
N HIS A 217 -16.50 3.80 -7.86
CA HIS A 217 -16.20 3.80 -9.30
C HIS A 217 -15.99 5.22 -9.87
N VAL A 218 -16.17 6.26 -9.05
CA VAL A 218 -15.99 7.66 -9.46
C VAL A 218 -14.52 8.04 -9.32
N PRO A 219 -13.82 8.49 -10.38
CA PRO A 219 -12.37 8.71 -10.34
C PRO A 219 -11.96 10.03 -9.67
N LEU A 220 -12.64 10.44 -8.60
CA LEU A 220 -12.42 11.68 -7.87
C LEU A 220 -11.92 11.48 -6.44
N GLY A 221 -11.87 10.26 -5.94
CA GLY A 221 -11.30 9.95 -4.63
C GLY A 221 -9.82 10.37 -4.53
N ALA A 222 -9.36 10.68 -3.33
CA ALA A 222 -7.95 11.06 -3.10
C ALA A 222 -6.97 9.94 -3.41
N GLN A 223 -7.40 8.70 -3.22
CA GLN A 223 -6.63 7.49 -3.52
C GLN A 223 -7.48 6.50 -4.32
N TYR A 224 -6.82 5.50 -4.88
CA TYR A 224 -7.48 4.33 -5.43
C TYR A 224 -6.83 3.06 -4.89
N ALA A 225 -7.60 1.98 -4.89
CA ALA A 225 -7.14 0.64 -4.60
C ALA A 225 -7.30 -0.24 -5.84
N VAL A 226 -6.28 -1.05 -6.13
CA VAL A 226 -6.34 -2.13 -7.13
C VAL A 226 -6.37 -3.45 -6.38
N TYR A 227 -7.37 -4.27 -6.66
CA TYR A 227 -7.51 -5.63 -6.15
C TYR A 227 -7.28 -6.58 -7.32
N ALA A 228 -6.42 -7.55 -7.14
CA ALA A 228 -6.09 -8.52 -8.18
C ALA A 228 -5.93 -9.93 -7.60
N THR A 229 -6.19 -10.94 -8.39
CA THR A 229 -6.03 -12.35 -7.99
C THR A 229 -4.93 -12.96 -8.84
N GLY A 230 -4.08 -13.80 -8.24
CA GLY A 230 -3.17 -14.65 -8.99
C GLY A 230 -3.95 -15.59 -9.93
N ALA A 231 -3.32 -16.04 -11.00
CA ALA A 231 -3.93 -16.92 -12.00
C ALA A 231 -3.43 -18.34 -11.86
#